data_caaa52d3cc2996c2364a55372d9652cf
#
_entry.id   caaa52d3cc2996c2364a55372d9652cf
#
_cell.length_a   1.000
_cell.length_b   1.000
_cell.length_c   1.000
_cell.angle_alpha   90.00
_cell.angle_beta   90.00
_cell.angle_gamma   90.00
#
_symmetry.space_group_name_H-M   'P 1'
#
loop_
_entity.id
_entity.type
_entity.pdbx_description
1 polymer ?
#
loop_
_entity_poly.entity_id
_entity_poly.type
_entity_poly.pdbx_seq_one_letter_code
_entity_poly.pdbx_strand_id
1 'polypeptide(L)'
;LLHSAGDAVYALFGWQGEAIAYLSVKNHFALFRRGVLDSRSVAFFLFTTVMLLFLTVRIIESRRWKFGVTPGITKMPWRSPKQSLTGVVVAFLLVGEAAVSRLSAGFWSPGAIGMALAGIVLLGAVAWYNLPRIQCEIRLRQTSFALTVAFNCLLAALVWGMALYLSSRLYTRFDMTSAQRHTLAPLSRQLVAQLDQPVEITVCIARPEDLVQEIRDLLDEFSSLTNYLNVQYLNPQRSPEEAEYLRARYQLPSALADEVLVASGERYRRLPRSALVMTTVLHVIEGQRILAPAHFVGEAEILSALLYLTREQPGRVVFLSGHGERDPENTGEEGLSTWVWELNRKHWQIQHRIVTLGGSLQFPSDTQVVVVAGPKRPLSNEDLQALNQVLDRGGGVLFLLDPGMDTGVEPLIHAWNFRLRNDFVVDTQSHTAHGGPASLFIKRFSNHHPIGAAMGDLAAVLPTARRVAVTVSDPNPHVVTTNFMHTTGSGWALEYDPDRRFQVDPKRDRRGPISLGMAAERYQSFSEPGRNPLQGRMVVIGDSDFATNRYIDMAGNLDLALNCVEWLAGRHDLLSIHPRVSGYAGLVLTAPQAKFVYWWSILLLPGLAAGTGFLLWTRRRWQA
;
A
#
# COMPACT_ATOMS: atom_id res chain seq x y z
N LEU A 1 -3.37 30.07 12.15
CA LEU A 1 -3.73 30.98 11.06
C LEU A 1 -3.21 30.51 9.69
N LEU A 2 -2.00 29.97 9.57
CA LEU A 2 -1.49 29.40 8.30
C LEU A 2 -2.13 28.03 7.94
N HIS A 3 -2.77 27.39 8.89
CA HIS A 3 -3.36 26.05 8.75
C HIS A 3 -4.70 26.09 8.00
N SER A 4 -5.53 27.09 8.24
CA SER A 4 -6.85 27.26 7.59
C SER A 4 -6.76 28.10 6.31
N ALA A 5 -5.67 28.83 6.12
CA ALA A 5 -5.49 29.66 4.93
C ALA A 5 -5.21 28.83 3.67
N GLY A 6 -4.49 27.71 3.76
CA GLY A 6 -4.16 26.86 2.62
C GLY A 6 -5.41 26.24 1.97
N ASP A 7 -6.31 25.71 2.78
CA ASP A 7 -7.52 25.03 2.29
C ASP A 7 -8.55 26.04 1.75
N ALA A 8 -8.65 27.22 2.41
CA ALA A 8 -9.50 28.31 1.94
C ALA A 8 -8.97 28.95 0.64
N VAL A 9 -7.66 29.05 0.49
CA VAL A 9 -7.00 29.58 -0.72
C VAL A 9 -7.11 28.58 -1.87
N TYR A 10 -6.98 27.27 -1.63
CA TYR A 10 -7.21 26.26 -2.66
C TYR A 10 -8.66 26.28 -3.17
N ALA A 11 -9.61 26.45 -2.27
CA ALA A 11 -11.03 26.55 -2.63
C ALA A 11 -11.39 27.82 -3.43
N LEU A 12 -10.60 28.90 -3.25
CA LEU A 12 -10.86 30.19 -3.90
C LEU A 12 -10.05 30.40 -5.20
N PHE A 13 -8.87 29.79 -5.34
CA PHE A 13 -7.89 30.17 -6.38
C PHE A 13 -7.41 29.02 -7.28
N GLY A 14 -7.96 27.81 -7.16
CA GLY A 14 -7.61 26.69 -8.04
C GLY A 14 -6.11 26.34 -8.03
N TRP A 15 -5.45 26.25 -9.22
CA TRP A 15 -4.02 25.90 -9.34
C TRP A 15 -3.07 26.87 -8.61
N GLN A 16 -3.49 28.11 -8.34
CA GLN A 16 -2.75 29.08 -7.52
C GLN A 16 -2.69 28.62 -6.07
N GLY A 17 -3.70 27.83 -5.63
CA GLY A 17 -3.70 27.17 -4.34
C GLY A 17 -2.59 26.14 -4.18
N GLU A 18 -2.19 25.45 -5.26
CA GLU A 18 -1.09 24.46 -5.21
C GLU A 18 0.26 25.10 -4.88
N ALA A 19 0.57 26.26 -5.46
CA ALA A 19 1.81 26.97 -5.16
C ALA A 19 1.85 27.46 -3.69
N ILE A 20 0.72 27.91 -3.15
CA ILE A 20 0.61 28.34 -1.76
C ILE A 20 0.59 27.14 -0.81
N ALA A 21 -0.09 26.06 -1.18
CA ALA A 21 -0.09 24.79 -0.46
C ALA A 21 1.33 24.18 -0.37
N TYR A 22 2.15 24.36 -1.42
CA TYR A 22 3.56 23.94 -1.41
C TYR A 22 4.40 24.71 -0.37
N LEU A 23 4.06 25.95 -0.06
CA LEU A 23 4.73 26.73 0.97
C LEU A 23 4.27 26.38 2.40
N SER A 24 3.31 25.48 2.55
CA SER A 24 2.78 25.06 3.85
C SER A 24 3.77 24.16 4.60
N VAL A 25 4.24 24.59 5.75
CA VAL A 25 5.07 23.81 6.67
C VAL A 25 4.39 22.49 7.08
N LYS A 26 3.06 22.52 7.25
CA LYS A 26 2.26 21.34 7.62
C LYS A 26 2.39 20.24 6.57
N ASN A 27 2.27 20.59 5.28
CA ASN A 27 2.30 19.61 4.20
C ASN A 27 3.67 18.91 4.12
N HIS A 28 4.75 19.68 4.25
CA HIS A 28 6.10 19.11 4.29
C HIS A 28 6.37 18.29 5.55
N PHE A 29 5.84 18.70 6.70
CA PHE A 29 6.00 17.95 7.95
C PHE A 29 5.15 16.68 7.99
N ALA A 30 4.01 16.65 7.31
CA ALA A 30 3.13 15.48 7.25
C ALA A 30 3.82 14.24 6.67
N LEU A 31 4.71 14.41 5.68
CA LEU A 31 5.51 13.32 5.10
C LEU A 31 6.50 12.75 6.11
N PHE A 32 7.20 13.59 6.86
CA PHE A 32 8.10 13.11 7.93
C PHE A 32 7.34 12.34 9.01
N ARG A 33 6.14 12.79 9.39
CA ARG A 33 5.29 12.08 10.36
C ARG A 33 4.88 10.69 9.89
N ARG A 34 4.76 10.50 8.58
CA ARG A 34 4.45 9.20 7.95
C ARG A 34 5.69 8.32 7.75
N GLY A 35 6.89 8.78 8.12
CA GLY A 35 8.14 8.05 7.94
C GLY A 35 8.71 8.12 6.53
N VAL A 36 8.23 9.04 5.69
CA VAL A 36 8.74 9.27 4.35
C VAL A 36 9.68 10.46 4.33
N LEU A 37 10.90 10.25 3.88
CA LEU A 37 11.91 11.28 3.71
C LEU A 37 11.89 11.72 2.23
N ASP A 38 11.17 12.80 1.96
CA ASP A 38 11.07 13.39 0.62
C ASP A 38 12.10 14.52 0.49
N SER A 39 12.94 14.44 -0.53
CA SER A 39 13.99 15.44 -0.78
C SER A 39 13.41 16.85 -0.98
N ARG A 40 12.16 16.98 -1.47
CA ARG A 40 11.43 18.26 -1.58
C ARG A 40 11.24 18.90 -0.21
N SER A 41 10.80 18.11 0.77
CA SER A 41 10.57 18.60 2.12
C SER A 41 11.86 18.98 2.83
N VAL A 42 12.93 18.20 2.64
CA VAL A 42 14.26 18.51 3.15
C VAL A 42 14.79 19.81 2.54
N ALA A 43 14.69 19.93 1.21
CA ALA A 43 15.11 21.13 0.48
C ALA A 43 14.32 22.38 0.93
N PHE A 44 12.98 22.23 1.09
CA PHE A 44 12.13 23.31 1.58
C PHE A 44 12.60 23.83 2.94
N PHE A 45 12.80 22.96 3.93
CA PHE A 45 13.26 23.36 5.25
C PHE A 45 14.67 23.96 5.20
N LEU A 46 15.59 23.35 4.45
CA LEU A 46 16.96 23.83 4.32
C LEU A 46 17.00 25.23 3.68
N PHE A 47 16.42 25.39 2.49
CA PHE A 47 16.46 26.66 1.76
C PHE A 47 15.67 27.76 2.46
N THR A 48 14.53 27.42 3.09
CA THR A 48 13.77 28.40 3.87
C THR A 48 14.52 28.84 5.12
N THR A 49 15.20 27.92 5.82
CA THR A 49 16.04 28.25 6.97
C THR A 49 17.20 29.17 6.56
N VAL A 50 17.92 28.83 5.48
CA VAL A 50 19.01 29.65 4.95
C VAL A 50 18.51 31.05 4.57
N MET A 51 17.35 31.14 3.90
CA MET A 51 16.72 32.40 3.52
C MET A 51 16.37 33.25 4.74
N LEU A 52 15.76 32.65 5.77
CA LEU A 52 15.40 33.36 7.00
C LEU A 52 16.64 33.85 7.76
N LEU A 53 17.68 33.02 7.83
CA LEU A 53 18.97 33.42 8.44
C LEU A 53 19.61 34.59 7.67
N PHE A 54 19.64 34.50 6.34
CA PHE A 54 20.13 35.59 5.50
C PHE A 54 19.39 36.90 5.75
N LEU A 55 18.04 36.86 5.77
CA LEU A 55 17.21 38.04 6.06
C LEU A 55 17.48 38.57 7.46
N THR A 56 17.64 37.67 8.46
CA THR A 56 17.95 38.05 9.84
C THR A 56 19.28 38.81 9.94
N VAL A 57 20.31 38.29 9.26
CA VAL A 57 21.62 38.96 9.21
C VAL A 57 21.50 40.35 8.58
N ARG A 58 20.78 40.46 7.45
CA ARG A 58 20.56 41.73 6.75
C ARG A 58 19.77 42.75 7.60
N ILE A 59 18.78 42.28 8.36
CA ILE A 59 18.01 43.12 9.29
C ILE A 59 18.91 43.63 10.43
N ILE A 60 19.76 42.78 10.99
CA ILE A 60 20.68 43.16 12.06
C ILE A 60 21.72 44.15 11.53
N GLU A 61 22.30 43.91 10.36
CA GLU A 61 23.23 44.84 9.71
C GLU A 61 22.56 46.19 9.46
N SER A 62 21.31 46.21 9.01
CA SER A 62 20.58 47.45 8.75
C SER A 62 20.39 48.32 10.01
N ARG A 63 20.33 47.74 11.19
CA ARG A 63 20.22 48.47 12.46
C ARG A 63 21.54 49.20 12.82
N ARG A 64 22.71 48.68 12.40
CA ARG A 64 24.02 49.35 12.62
C ARG A 64 24.16 50.63 11.77
N TRP A 65 23.39 50.78 10.70
CA TRP A 65 23.46 51.97 9.84
C TRP A 65 22.69 53.18 10.36
N LYS A 66 21.87 53.00 11.40
CA LYS A 66 21.10 54.10 12.02
C LYS A 66 21.96 54.98 12.99
N PHE A 67 23.19 54.59 13.31
CA PHE A 67 24.04 55.30 14.28
C PHE A 67 25.04 56.30 13.65
N GLY A 68 24.95 56.55 12.34
CA GLY A 68 25.80 57.56 11.66
C GLY A 68 25.04 58.83 11.30
N VAL A 69 24.28 59.39 12.20
CA VAL A 69 23.63 60.71 11.95
C VAL A 69 24.67 61.78 12.13
N THR A 70 25.15 62.36 11.02
CA THR A 70 25.88 63.63 11.07
C THR A 70 24.93 64.73 11.55
N PRO A 71 25.28 65.50 12.62
CA PRO A 71 24.45 66.56 13.11
C PRO A 71 24.52 67.72 12.11
N GLY A 72 23.49 67.92 11.32
CA GLY A 72 23.48 69.06 10.40
C GLY A 72 22.23 69.27 9.51
N ILE A 73 21.33 68.32 9.43
CA ILE A 73 20.11 68.46 8.59
C ILE A 73 18.86 68.30 9.46
N THR A 74 18.63 69.25 10.33
CA THR A 74 17.38 69.42 11.06
C THR A 74 16.51 70.39 10.28
N LYS A 75 15.28 69.91 9.97
CA LYS A 75 14.09 70.61 9.47
C LYS A 75 13.71 70.32 8.02
N MET A 76 13.36 69.02 7.77
CA MET A 76 12.30 68.77 6.82
C MET A 76 11.14 68.07 7.54
N PRO A 77 9.85 68.38 7.22
CA PRO A 77 8.70 67.80 7.92
C PRO A 77 8.67 66.27 7.67
N TRP A 78 8.74 65.53 8.74
CA TRP A 78 8.72 64.08 8.75
C TRP A 78 7.40 63.52 8.17
N ARG A 79 7.40 63.16 6.90
CA ARG A 79 6.34 62.29 6.34
C ARG A 79 6.71 60.86 6.74
N SER A 80 5.75 60.16 7.33
CA SER A 80 6.02 58.85 7.96
C SER A 80 6.51 57.82 6.94
N PRO A 81 7.64 57.15 7.15
CA PRO A 81 8.16 56.12 6.23
C PRO A 81 7.23 54.90 6.11
N LYS A 82 6.28 54.75 7.03
CA LYS A 82 5.26 53.70 7.01
C LYS A 82 4.30 53.78 5.83
N GLN A 83 3.91 55.00 5.41
CA GLN A 83 2.94 55.21 4.31
C GLN A 83 3.55 54.87 2.94
N SER A 84 4.81 55.15 2.70
CA SER A 84 5.49 54.80 1.45
C SER A 84 5.75 53.28 1.34
N LEU A 85 6.09 52.62 2.44
CA LEU A 85 6.29 51.19 2.46
C LEU A 85 4.97 50.43 2.18
N THR A 86 3.87 50.86 2.80
CA THR A 86 2.55 50.29 2.57
C THR A 86 2.12 50.42 1.10
N GLY A 87 2.36 51.60 0.48
CA GLY A 87 2.05 51.82 -0.95
C GLY A 87 2.86 50.92 -1.88
N VAL A 88 4.14 50.70 -1.60
CA VAL A 88 4.99 49.76 -2.35
C VAL A 88 4.49 48.31 -2.22
N VAL A 89 4.18 47.89 -1.01
CA VAL A 89 3.68 46.51 -0.77
C VAL A 89 2.34 46.28 -1.50
N VAL A 90 1.41 47.24 -1.42
CA VAL A 90 0.11 47.13 -2.12
C VAL A 90 0.29 47.12 -3.64
N ALA A 91 1.21 47.91 -4.16
CA ALA A 91 1.49 47.95 -5.60
C ALA A 91 2.10 46.62 -6.10
N PHE A 92 3.03 46.03 -5.34
CA PHE A 92 3.59 44.71 -5.66
C PHE A 92 2.54 43.60 -5.58
N LEU A 93 1.60 43.67 -4.64
CA LEU A 93 0.50 42.71 -4.56
C LEU A 93 -0.41 42.81 -5.77
N LEU A 94 -0.77 44.04 -6.22
CA LEU A 94 -1.59 44.23 -7.40
C LEU A 94 -0.93 43.76 -8.69
N VAL A 95 0.35 44.03 -8.88
CA VAL A 95 1.10 43.56 -10.05
C VAL A 95 1.30 42.03 -10.00
N GLY A 96 1.56 41.50 -8.82
CA GLY A 96 1.68 40.05 -8.60
C GLY A 96 0.38 39.33 -8.93
N GLU A 97 -0.75 39.80 -8.48
CA GLU A 97 -2.07 39.23 -8.75
C GLU A 97 -2.45 39.33 -10.24
N ALA A 98 -2.10 40.44 -10.91
CA ALA A 98 -2.26 40.56 -12.35
C ALA A 98 -1.40 39.55 -13.14
N ALA A 99 -0.15 39.35 -12.74
CA ALA A 99 0.74 38.36 -13.35
C ALA A 99 0.22 36.93 -13.15
N VAL A 100 -0.28 36.64 -11.97
CA VAL A 100 -0.85 35.33 -11.61
C VAL A 100 -2.16 35.09 -12.40
N SER A 101 -3.04 36.09 -12.52
CA SER A 101 -4.28 35.94 -13.31
C SER A 101 -4.02 35.75 -14.81
N ARG A 102 -2.94 36.33 -15.37
CA ARG A 102 -2.49 36.03 -16.74
C ARG A 102 -2.01 34.59 -16.89
N LEU A 103 -1.22 34.10 -15.95
CA LEU A 103 -0.70 32.73 -15.97
C LEU A 103 -1.83 31.68 -15.87
N SER A 104 -2.92 32.00 -15.16
CA SER A 104 -4.09 31.11 -15.02
C SER A 104 -4.98 31.10 -16.26
N ALA A 105 -5.23 32.25 -16.85
CA ALA A 105 -6.17 32.40 -17.96
C ALA A 105 -5.52 32.18 -19.34
N GLY A 106 -4.19 32.14 -19.43
CA GLY A 106 -3.45 32.05 -20.70
C GLY A 106 -3.47 33.36 -21.53
N PHE A 107 -4.26 34.35 -21.12
CA PHE A 107 -4.39 35.67 -21.78
C PHE A 107 -4.57 36.78 -20.75
N TRP A 108 -4.37 38.04 -21.20
CA TRP A 108 -4.59 39.21 -20.37
C TRP A 108 -6.09 39.52 -20.28
N SER A 109 -6.74 39.20 -19.17
CA SER A 109 -8.11 39.67 -18.93
C SER A 109 -8.15 41.19 -18.69
N PRO A 110 -9.26 41.88 -19.01
CA PRO A 110 -9.38 43.31 -18.74
C PRO A 110 -9.14 43.67 -17.26
N GLY A 111 -9.56 42.79 -16.35
CA GLY A 111 -9.31 42.93 -14.90
C GLY A 111 -7.84 42.84 -14.54
N ALA A 112 -7.10 41.87 -15.13
CA ALA A 112 -5.66 41.72 -14.91
C ALA A 112 -4.87 42.92 -15.43
N ILE A 113 -5.25 43.46 -16.60
CA ILE A 113 -4.65 44.68 -17.16
C ILE A 113 -4.92 45.88 -16.23
N GLY A 114 -6.15 45.98 -15.72
CA GLY A 114 -6.53 47.04 -14.78
C GLY A 114 -5.71 47.00 -13.49
N MET A 115 -5.54 45.82 -12.91
CA MET A 115 -4.73 45.63 -11.69
C MET A 115 -3.23 45.88 -11.93
N ALA A 116 -2.68 45.46 -13.04
CA ALA A 116 -1.30 45.75 -13.41
C ALA A 116 -1.06 47.26 -13.58
N LEU A 117 -1.95 47.95 -14.31
CA LEU A 117 -1.90 49.41 -14.51
C LEU A 117 -2.05 50.14 -13.17
N ALA A 118 -3.00 49.77 -12.33
CA ALA A 118 -3.20 50.37 -11.01
C ALA A 118 -1.94 50.17 -10.12
N GLY A 119 -1.34 49.01 -10.13
CA GLY A 119 -0.08 48.73 -9.41
C GLY A 119 1.08 49.58 -9.93
N ILE A 120 1.23 49.72 -11.25
CA ILE A 120 2.28 50.57 -11.89
C ILE A 120 2.06 52.04 -11.58
N VAL A 121 0.82 52.50 -11.68
CA VAL A 121 0.45 53.90 -11.35
C VAL A 121 0.73 54.17 -9.87
N LEU A 122 0.39 53.23 -8.98
CA LEU A 122 0.65 53.38 -7.55
C LEU A 122 2.16 53.42 -7.26
N LEU A 123 2.96 52.57 -7.93
CA LEU A 123 4.43 52.63 -7.85
C LEU A 123 4.99 53.95 -8.34
N GLY A 124 4.47 54.46 -9.46
CA GLY A 124 4.82 55.76 -10.00
C GLY A 124 4.46 56.94 -9.04
N ALA A 125 3.27 56.88 -8.45
CA ALA A 125 2.83 57.85 -7.45
C ALA A 125 3.68 57.83 -6.19
N VAL A 126 4.01 56.65 -5.68
CA VAL A 126 4.90 56.47 -4.51
C VAL A 126 6.33 56.95 -4.84
N ALA A 127 6.83 56.66 -6.05
CA ALA A 127 8.13 57.12 -6.51
C ALA A 127 8.13 58.67 -6.64
N TRP A 128 7.11 59.25 -7.30
CA TRP A 128 6.94 60.70 -7.42
C TRP A 128 6.87 61.40 -6.06
N TYR A 129 6.08 60.85 -5.15
CA TYR A 129 5.92 61.38 -3.80
C TYR A 129 7.26 61.35 -3.02
N ASN A 130 8.12 60.39 -3.27
CA ASN A 130 9.42 60.27 -2.64
C ASN A 130 10.57 60.86 -3.47
N LEU A 131 10.31 61.40 -4.68
CA LEU A 131 11.33 61.91 -5.61
C LEU A 131 12.28 62.90 -4.97
N PRO A 132 11.82 63.92 -4.19
CA PRO A 132 12.74 64.84 -3.50
C PRO A 132 13.66 64.18 -2.51
N ARG A 133 13.17 63.12 -1.88
CA ARG A 133 13.93 62.33 -0.90
C ARG A 133 14.92 61.43 -1.58
N ILE A 134 14.52 60.77 -2.67
CA ILE A 134 15.37 59.95 -3.52
C ILE A 134 16.52 60.77 -4.12
N GLN A 135 16.24 61.98 -4.59
CA GLN A 135 17.27 62.89 -5.13
C GLN A 135 18.25 63.39 -4.06
N CYS A 136 17.78 63.64 -2.85
CA CYS A 136 18.61 64.01 -1.72
C CYS A 136 19.46 62.84 -1.18
N GLU A 137 18.90 61.65 -1.16
CA GLU A 137 19.54 60.44 -0.64
C GLU A 137 20.47 59.75 -1.63
N ILE A 138 20.26 59.89 -2.96
CA ILE A 138 21.20 59.39 -4.00
C ILE A 138 22.60 60.01 -3.88
N ARG A 139 22.69 61.21 -3.31
CA ARG A 139 24.00 61.83 -2.97
C ARG A 139 24.67 61.29 -1.73
N LEU A 140 24.02 60.48 -0.94
CA LEU A 140 24.58 59.94 0.32
C LEU A 140 24.96 58.44 0.13
N ARG A 141 26.13 58.06 0.59
CA ARG A 141 26.66 56.66 0.58
C ARG A 141 25.66 55.64 1.13
N GLN A 142 24.66 56.04 1.89
CA GLN A 142 23.64 55.17 2.51
C GLN A 142 22.62 54.60 1.50
N THR A 143 22.27 55.31 0.43
CA THR A 143 21.32 54.82 -0.59
C THR A 143 21.89 53.72 -1.47
N SER A 144 23.18 53.81 -1.80
CA SER A 144 23.84 52.74 -2.54
C SER A 144 23.85 51.42 -1.75
N PHE A 145 24.04 51.48 -0.44
CA PHE A 145 23.94 50.32 0.44
C PHE A 145 22.51 49.77 0.58
N ALA A 146 21.52 50.64 0.76
CA ALA A 146 20.12 50.24 0.86
C ALA A 146 19.64 49.57 -0.43
N LEU A 147 20.00 50.12 -1.61
CA LEU A 147 19.71 49.52 -2.92
C LEU A 147 20.43 48.18 -3.11
N THR A 148 21.70 48.09 -2.72
CA THR A 148 22.46 46.83 -2.80
C THR A 148 21.84 45.76 -1.89
N VAL A 149 21.39 46.11 -0.68
CA VAL A 149 20.71 45.15 0.20
C VAL A 149 19.36 44.73 -0.35
N ALA A 150 18.56 45.70 -0.87
CA ALA A 150 17.28 45.38 -1.51
C ALA A 150 17.48 44.46 -2.74
N PHE A 151 18.48 44.72 -3.56
CA PHE A 151 18.85 43.88 -4.71
C PHE A 151 19.32 42.49 -4.26
N ASN A 152 20.16 42.39 -3.24
CA ASN A 152 20.61 41.12 -2.72
C ASN A 152 19.46 40.32 -2.09
N CYS A 153 18.52 40.96 -1.41
CA CYS A 153 17.31 40.31 -0.89
C CYS A 153 16.41 39.80 -2.01
N LEU A 154 16.24 40.58 -3.08
CA LEU A 154 15.49 40.17 -4.26
C LEU A 154 16.16 38.98 -4.96
N LEU A 155 17.48 39.06 -5.16
CA LEU A 155 18.26 37.98 -5.76
C LEU A 155 18.18 36.70 -4.91
N ALA A 156 18.30 36.82 -3.57
CA ALA A 156 18.18 35.69 -2.67
C ALA A 156 16.76 35.07 -2.72
N ALA A 157 15.71 35.89 -2.82
CA ALA A 157 14.33 35.41 -3.00
C ALA A 157 14.13 34.70 -4.33
N LEU A 158 14.74 35.19 -5.42
CA LEU A 158 14.73 34.55 -6.73
C LEU A 158 15.45 33.19 -6.69
N VAL A 159 16.65 33.14 -6.10
CA VAL A 159 17.42 31.90 -5.95
C VAL A 159 16.67 30.91 -5.09
N TRP A 160 16.06 31.36 -3.99
CA TRP A 160 15.21 30.54 -3.14
C TRP A 160 14.00 29.97 -3.90
N GLY A 161 13.25 30.81 -4.64
CA GLY A 161 12.12 30.36 -5.46
C GLY A 161 12.55 29.36 -6.56
N MET A 162 13.68 29.64 -7.22
CA MET A 162 14.24 28.73 -8.24
C MET A 162 14.68 27.39 -7.63
N ALA A 163 15.30 27.41 -6.46
CA ALA A 163 15.72 26.20 -5.75
C ALA A 163 14.50 25.34 -5.34
N LEU A 164 13.44 25.98 -4.85
CA LEU A 164 12.18 25.28 -4.53
C LEU A 164 11.51 24.72 -5.79
N TYR A 165 11.48 25.47 -6.89
CA TYR A 165 10.95 25.00 -8.17
C TYR A 165 11.74 23.80 -8.70
N LEU A 166 13.07 23.89 -8.69
CA LEU A 166 13.91 22.77 -9.14
C LEU A 166 13.75 21.54 -8.25
N SER A 167 13.67 21.73 -6.92
CA SER A 167 13.40 20.66 -5.96
C SER A 167 12.03 20.01 -6.17
N SER A 168 11.02 20.75 -6.62
CA SER A 168 9.70 20.20 -6.93
C SER A 168 9.69 19.30 -8.17
N ARG A 169 10.65 19.50 -9.10
CA ARG A 169 10.79 18.70 -10.33
C ARG A 169 11.73 17.51 -10.21
N LEU A 170 12.83 17.70 -9.47
CA LEU A 170 13.87 16.68 -9.27
C LEU A 170 13.81 16.23 -7.81
N TYR A 171 13.02 15.22 -7.52
CA TYR A 171 12.88 14.73 -6.15
C TYR A 171 13.07 13.22 -6.07
N THR A 172 13.55 12.78 -4.93
CA THR A 172 13.65 11.37 -4.56
C THR A 172 12.95 11.17 -3.22
N ARG A 173 12.20 10.07 -3.13
CA ARG A 173 11.52 9.66 -1.90
C ARG A 173 12.24 8.46 -1.30
N PHE A 174 12.50 8.51 -0.02
CA PHE A 174 13.03 7.40 0.76
C PHE A 174 11.99 7.00 1.81
N ASP A 175 11.50 5.79 1.69
CA ASP A 175 10.59 5.21 2.66
C ASP A 175 11.40 4.62 3.81
N MET A 176 11.33 5.29 4.97
CA MET A 176 12.02 4.90 6.21
C MET A 176 11.13 4.01 7.10
N THR A 177 9.93 3.65 6.64
CA THR A 177 9.07 2.74 7.39
C THR A 177 9.63 1.32 7.36
N SER A 178 9.55 0.61 8.49
CA SER A 178 10.06 -0.77 8.61
C SER A 178 9.41 -1.73 7.60
N ALA A 179 8.19 -1.44 7.16
CA ALA A 179 7.42 -2.24 6.23
C ALA A 179 7.38 -1.67 4.79
N GLN A 180 8.16 -0.62 4.51
CA GLN A 180 8.19 0.07 3.20
C GLN A 180 6.77 0.38 2.65
N ARG A 181 5.91 0.97 3.50
CA ARG A 181 4.47 1.18 3.22
C ARG A 181 4.19 2.13 2.06
N HIS A 182 5.11 3.02 1.76
CA HIS A 182 4.99 4.06 0.74
C HIS A 182 5.84 3.78 -0.49
N THR A 183 6.30 2.53 -0.64
CA THR A 183 7.04 2.07 -1.83
C THR A 183 6.23 0.95 -2.46
N LEU A 184 5.99 1.04 -3.77
CA LEU A 184 5.29 -0.02 -4.51
C LEU A 184 6.02 -1.35 -4.38
N ALA A 185 5.26 -2.42 -4.26
CA ALA A 185 5.81 -3.77 -4.36
C ALA A 185 6.54 -3.93 -5.70
N PRO A 186 7.69 -4.64 -5.74
CA PRO A 186 8.44 -4.84 -6.99
C PRO A 186 7.58 -5.40 -8.12
N LEU A 187 6.66 -6.30 -7.75
CA LEU A 187 5.71 -6.89 -8.70
C LEU A 187 4.70 -5.87 -9.22
N SER A 188 4.16 -5.01 -8.36
CA SER A 188 3.23 -3.95 -8.77
C SER A 188 3.87 -3.03 -9.80
N ARG A 189 5.15 -2.68 -9.61
CA ARG A 189 5.92 -1.89 -10.58
C ARG A 189 6.05 -2.61 -11.92
N GLN A 190 6.36 -3.90 -11.90
CA GLN A 190 6.51 -4.69 -13.11
C GLN A 190 5.18 -4.80 -13.87
N LEU A 191 4.09 -5.10 -13.18
CA LEU A 191 2.76 -5.27 -13.79
C LEU A 191 2.21 -3.97 -14.36
N VAL A 192 2.35 -2.85 -13.64
CA VAL A 192 1.93 -1.53 -14.14
C VAL A 192 2.77 -1.08 -15.33
N ALA A 193 4.08 -1.34 -15.33
CA ALA A 193 4.96 -1.03 -16.46
C ALA A 193 4.67 -1.88 -17.71
N GLN A 194 4.04 -3.04 -17.56
CA GLN A 194 3.67 -3.95 -18.66
C GLN A 194 2.26 -3.70 -19.20
N LEU A 195 1.54 -2.67 -18.71
CA LEU A 195 0.25 -2.30 -19.26
C LEU A 195 0.40 -1.89 -20.73
N ASP A 196 -0.38 -2.51 -21.60
CA ASP A 196 -0.42 -2.33 -23.06
C ASP A 196 -1.72 -1.69 -23.56
N GLN A 197 -2.70 -1.52 -22.67
CA GLN A 197 -4.02 -0.95 -22.96
C GLN A 197 -4.28 0.29 -22.11
N PRO A 198 -4.99 1.29 -22.66
CA PRO A 198 -5.35 2.48 -21.90
C PRO A 198 -6.35 2.16 -20.79
N VAL A 199 -6.08 2.64 -19.60
CA VAL A 199 -6.93 2.51 -18.42
C VAL A 199 -7.23 3.90 -17.85
N GLU A 200 -8.50 4.18 -17.62
CA GLU A 200 -9.00 5.38 -16.98
C GLU A 200 -9.33 5.10 -15.51
N ILE A 201 -8.76 5.86 -14.59
CA ILE A 201 -9.07 5.78 -13.15
C ILE A 201 -9.72 7.07 -12.71
N THR A 202 -10.97 7.00 -12.27
CA THR A 202 -11.69 8.16 -11.73
C THR A 202 -11.88 8.00 -10.22
N VAL A 203 -11.28 8.91 -9.45
CA VAL A 203 -11.38 8.93 -7.98
C VAL A 203 -12.52 9.83 -7.55
N CYS A 204 -13.58 9.24 -6.99
CA CYS A 204 -14.79 9.94 -6.56
C CYS A 204 -14.88 10.07 -5.01
N ILE A 205 -13.78 9.95 -4.29
CA ILE A 205 -13.71 10.01 -2.82
C ILE A 205 -13.34 11.43 -2.40
N ALA A 206 -14.21 12.08 -1.64
CA ALA A 206 -13.98 13.45 -1.16
C ALA A 206 -13.44 13.51 0.27
N ARG A 207 -13.73 12.52 1.11
CA ARG A 207 -13.35 12.45 2.54
C ARG A 207 -13.14 11.01 3.00
N PRO A 208 -12.26 10.74 3.97
CA PRO A 208 -11.32 11.68 4.62
C PRO A 208 -10.17 12.09 3.69
N GLU A 209 -9.67 13.30 3.85
CA GLU A 209 -8.59 13.87 3.04
C GLU A 209 -7.30 13.02 3.06
N ASP A 210 -7.00 12.39 4.20
CA ASP A 210 -5.84 11.51 4.33
C ASP A 210 -5.92 10.30 3.39
N LEU A 211 -7.10 9.70 3.20
CA LEU A 211 -7.30 8.59 2.26
C LEU A 211 -7.15 9.04 0.81
N VAL A 212 -7.71 10.20 0.48
CA VAL A 212 -7.57 10.77 -0.88
C VAL A 212 -6.11 11.05 -1.20
N GLN A 213 -5.34 11.49 -0.21
CA GLN A 213 -3.91 11.73 -0.40
C GLN A 213 -3.13 10.42 -0.57
N GLU A 214 -3.47 9.36 0.16
CA GLU A 214 -2.86 8.03 -0.01
C GLU A 214 -3.15 7.44 -1.40
N ILE A 215 -4.39 7.58 -1.89
CA ILE A 215 -4.76 7.19 -3.25
C ILE A 215 -3.98 8.00 -4.28
N ARG A 216 -3.86 9.31 -4.07
CA ARG A 216 -3.11 10.19 -4.98
C ARG A 216 -1.64 9.80 -5.05
N ASP A 217 -0.99 9.63 -3.90
CA ASP A 217 0.43 9.23 -3.84
C ASP A 217 0.66 7.91 -4.57
N LEU A 218 -0.25 6.94 -4.43
CA LEU A 218 -0.20 5.65 -5.11
C LEU A 218 -0.38 5.80 -6.64
N LEU A 219 -1.40 6.55 -7.06
CA LEU A 219 -1.71 6.71 -8.49
C LEU A 219 -0.67 7.57 -9.22
N ASP A 220 -0.06 8.54 -8.54
CA ASP A 220 1.07 9.32 -9.07
C ASP A 220 2.27 8.40 -9.32
N GLU A 221 2.54 7.45 -8.41
CA GLU A 221 3.61 6.47 -8.60
C GLU A 221 3.29 5.50 -9.75
N PHE A 222 2.06 5.01 -9.86
CA PHE A 222 1.62 4.21 -11.00
C PHE A 222 1.74 4.96 -12.33
N SER A 223 1.30 6.21 -12.38
CA SER A 223 1.37 7.05 -13.59
C SER A 223 2.80 7.38 -14.00
N SER A 224 3.76 7.33 -13.07
CA SER A 224 5.18 7.51 -13.38
C SER A 224 5.80 6.31 -14.10
N LEU A 225 5.16 5.13 -14.03
CA LEU A 225 5.66 3.87 -14.60
C LEU A 225 5.10 3.59 -16.01
N THR A 226 3.95 4.17 -16.36
CA THR A 226 3.30 3.92 -17.64
C THR A 226 2.53 5.14 -18.15
N ASN A 227 2.48 5.29 -19.49
CA ASN A 227 1.68 6.33 -20.14
C ASN A 227 0.25 5.84 -20.45
N TYR A 228 -0.07 4.59 -20.18
CA TYR A 228 -1.40 4.01 -20.43
C TYR A 228 -2.40 4.26 -19.31
N LEU A 229 -2.00 4.94 -18.23
CA LEU A 229 -2.84 5.24 -17.09
C LEU A 229 -3.28 6.72 -17.13
N ASN A 230 -4.59 6.95 -17.19
CA ASN A 230 -5.19 8.27 -17.10
C ASN A 230 -5.96 8.41 -15.79
N VAL A 231 -5.53 9.31 -14.90
CA VAL A 231 -6.13 9.51 -13.58
C VAL A 231 -6.89 10.83 -13.52
N GLN A 232 -8.15 10.76 -13.11
CA GLN A 232 -9.03 11.91 -12.90
C GLN A 232 -9.58 11.92 -11.48
N TYR A 233 -9.70 13.12 -10.89
CA TYR A 233 -10.30 13.32 -9.58
C TYR A 233 -11.62 14.07 -9.75
N LEU A 234 -12.72 13.40 -9.47
CA LEU A 234 -14.07 13.92 -9.66
C LEU A 234 -14.75 14.08 -8.30
N ASN A 235 -15.29 15.27 -8.06
CA ASN A 235 -16.22 15.48 -6.95
C ASN A 235 -17.66 15.50 -7.49
N PRO A 236 -18.46 14.43 -7.30
CA PRO A 236 -19.80 14.36 -7.87
C PRO A 236 -20.75 15.46 -7.38
N GLN A 237 -20.48 16.07 -6.23
CA GLN A 237 -21.28 17.18 -5.70
C GLN A 237 -20.97 18.53 -6.39
N ARG A 238 -19.73 18.68 -6.90
CA ARG A 238 -19.29 19.90 -7.59
C ARG A 238 -19.46 19.83 -9.11
N SER A 239 -19.29 18.64 -9.67
CA SER A 239 -19.41 18.37 -11.11
C SER A 239 -20.41 17.23 -11.37
N PRO A 240 -21.72 17.46 -11.13
CA PRO A 240 -22.74 16.42 -11.31
C PRO A 240 -22.91 16.01 -12.77
N GLU A 241 -22.65 16.92 -13.73
CA GLU A 241 -22.73 16.62 -15.16
C GLU A 241 -21.69 15.60 -15.61
N GLU A 242 -20.45 15.73 -15.14
CA GLU A 242 -19.38 14.78 -15.43
C GLU A 242 -19.65 13.40 -14.78
N ALA A 243 -20.18 13.40 -13.56
CA ALA A 243 -20.57 12.17 -12.87
C ALA A 243 -21.69 11.42 -13.61
N GLU A 244 -22.68 12.14 -14.13
CA GLU A 244 -23.78 11.56 -14.91
C GLU A 244 -23.30 11.11 -16.29
N TYR A 245 -22.38 11.86 -16.93
CA TYR A 245 -21.74 11.41 -18.17
C TYR A 245 -21.03 10.06 -18.00
N LEU A 246 -20.22 9.89 -16.95
CA LEU A 246 -19.54 8.63 -16.66
C LEU A 246 -20.53 7.51 -16.34
N ARG A 247 -21.60 7.83 -15.62
CA ARG A 247 -22.68 6.90 -15.32
C ARG A 247 -23.33 6.38 -16.59
N ALA A 248 -23.68 7.28 -17.51
CA ALA A 248 -24.30 6.92 -18.78
C ALA A 248 -23.33 6.13 -19.69
N ARG A 249 -22.06 6.58 -19.78
CA ARG A 249 -21.03 5.93 -20.60
C ARG A 249 -20.81 4.47 -20.22
N TYR A 250 -20.70 4.18 -18.91
CA TYR A 250 -20.45 2.84 -18.41
C TYR A 250 -21.71 2.10 -17.94
N GLN A 251 -22.90 2.67 -18.16
CA GLN A 251 -24.19 2.09 -17.76
C GLN A 251 -24.22 1.67 -16.28
N LEU A 252 -23.70 2.53 -15.41
CA LEU A 252 -23.56 2.21 -14.00
C LEU A 252 -24.93 2.10 -13.31
N PRO A 253 -25.14 1.07 -12.46
CA PRO A 253 -26.44 0.81 -11.83
C PRO A 253 -26.82 1.87 -10.78
N SER A 254 -25.84 2.60 -10.24
CA SER A 254 -26.03 3.66 -9.24
C SER A 254 -25.10 4.82 -9.50
N ALA A 255 -25.42 5.99 -8.91
CA ALA A 255 -24.57 7.17 -8.98
C ALA A 255 -23.18 6.90 -8.38
N LEU A 256 -22.16 7.56 -8.92
CA LEU A 256 -20.79 7.52 -8.41
C LEU A 256 -20.74 8.28 -7.08
N ALA A 257 -20.35 7.58 -6.00
CA ALA A 257 -20.19 8.20 -4.69
C ALA A 257 -19.22 7.40 -3.83
N ASP A 258 -18.24 8.06 -3.26
CA ASP A 258 -17.27 7.51 -2.28
C ASP A 258 -16.57 6.23 -2.75
N GLU A 259 -16.09 6.23 -4.02
CA GLU A 259 -15.48 5.08 -4.68
C GLU A 259 -14.41 5.49 -5.70
N VAL A 260 -13.65 4.51 -6.17
CA VAL A 260 -12.75 4.63 -7.32
C VAL A 260 -13.30 3.80 -8.47
N LEU A 261 -13.51 4.42 -9.61
CA LEU A 261 -13.88 3.75 -10.86
C LEU A 261 -12.61 3.50 -11.67
N VAL A 262 -12.35 2.25 -12.00
CA VAL A 262 -11.28 1.85 -12.93
C VAL A 262 -11.95 1.32 -14.20
N ALA A 263 -11.55 1.80 -15.36
CA ALA A 263 -12.19 1.42 -16.63
C ALA A 263 -11.15 1.23 -17.75
N SER A 264 -11.42 0.27 -18.65
CA SER A 264 -10.65 0.04 -19.87
C SER A 264 -11.60 -0.37 -21.00
N GLY A 265 -11.70 0.47 -22.03
CA GLY A 265 -12.70 0.32 -23.09
C GLY A 265 -14.13 0.39 -22.55
N GLU A 266 -14.93 -0.68 -22.77
CA GLU A 266 -16.30 -0.80 -22.24
C GLU A 266 -16.35 -1.49 -20.85
N ARG A 267 -15.24 -2.07 -20.40
CA ARG A 267 -15.17 -2.79 -19.13
C ARG A 267 -14.84 -1.82 -18.01
N TYR A 268 -15.48 -1.98 -16.87
CA TYR A 268 -15.21 -1.15 -15.71
C TYR A 268 -15.22 -1.96 -14.41
N ARG A 269 -14.63 -1.36 -13.38
CA ARG A 269 -14.61 -1.87 -12.02
C ARG A 269 -14.83 -0.73 -11.04
N ARG A 270 -15.74 -0.93 -10.09
CA ARG A 270 -16.01 0.00 -9.00
C ARG A 270 -15.33 -0.53 -7.74
N LEU A 271 -14.53 0.29 -7.12
CA LEU A 271 -13.86 0.01 -5.85
C LEU A 271 -14.45 0.96 -4.80
N PRO A 272 -15.44 0.51 -4.00
CA PRO A 272 -15.98 1.32 -2.95
C PRO A 272 -14.89 1.61 -1.90
N ARG A 273 -15.01 2.70 -1.17
CA ARG A 273 -14.07 3.08 -0.11
C ARG A 273 -13.80 1.93 0.88
N SER A 274 -14.81 1.13 1.22
CA SER A 274 -14.67 -0.03 2.10
C SER A 274 -13.73 -1.11 1.56
N ALA A 275 -13.55 -1.21 0.25
CA ALA A 275 -12.58 -2.13 -0.37
C ALA A 275 -11.15 -1.59 -0.28
N LEU A 276 -10.96 -0.26 -0.23
CA LEU A 276 -9.64 0.37 -0.16
C LEU A 276 -9.07 0.48 1.25
N VAL A 277 -9.89 0.20 2.27
CA VAL A 277 -9.53 0.35 3.68
C VAL A 277 -9.89 -0.92 4.44
N MET A 278 -8.89 -1.63 4.94
CA MET A 278 -9.07 -2.83 5.74
C MET A 278 -9.06 -2.49 7.23
N THR A 279 -10.07 -2.96 7.96
CA THR A 279 -10.13 -2.86 9.41
C THR A 279 -10.02 -4.25 10.01
N THR A 280 -8.96 -4.51 10.78
CA THR A 280 -8.72 -5.82 11.41
C THR A 280 -9.22 -5.80 12.85
N VAL A 281 -9.88 -6.87 13.29
CA VAL A 281 -10.25 -7.05 14.69
C VAL A 281 -9.02 -7.48 15.49
N LEU A 282 -8.55 -6.64 16.42
CA LEU A 282 -7.38 -6.95 17.26
C LEU A 282 -7.73 -7.91 18.38
N HIS A 283 -8.80 -7.64 19.10
CA HIS A 283 -9.25 -8.44 20.23
C HIS A 283 -10.77 -8.35 20.40
N VAL A 284 -11.36 -9.39 20.96
CA VAL A 284 -12.73 -9.39 21.45
C VAL A 284 -12.66 -9.48 22.97
N ILE A 285 -12.94 -8.38 23.67
CA ILE A 285 -13.00 -8.32 25.14
C ILE A 285 -14.46 -8.08 25.51
N GLU A 286 -15.04 -8.96 26.32
CA GLU A 286 -16.43 -8.87 26.80
C GLU A 286 -17.47 -8.64 25.68
N GLY A 287 -17.27 -9.26 24.50
CA GLY A 287 -18.17 -9.10 23.35
C GLY A 287 -17.99 -7.81 22.55
N GLN A 288 -17.13 -6.90 22.99
CA GLN A 288 -16.74 -5.72 22.21
C GLN A 288 -15.54 -6.03 21.31
N ARG A 289 -15.71 -5.76 20.01
CA ARG A 289 -14.61 -5.88 19.04
C ARG A 289 -13.72 -4.64 19.10
N ILE A 290 -12.48 -4.81 19.54
CA ILE A 290 -11.48 -3.77 19.46
C ILE A 290 -10.89 -3.83 18.03
N LEU A 291 -11.20 -2.82 17.23
CA LEU A 291 -10.74 -2.72 15.86
C LEU A 291 -9.34 -2.07 15.79
N ALA A 292 -8.47 -2.62 14.97
CA ALA A 292 -7.25 -1.90 14.57
C ALA A 292 -7.62 -0.63 13.82
N PRO A 293 -6.76 0.41 13.84
CA PRO A 293 -6.90 1.51 12.91
C PRO A 293 -6.98 1.00 11.47
N ALA A 294 -7.85 1.61 10.69
CA ALA A 294 -8.06 1.25 9.30
C ALA A 294 -6.76 1.39 8.48
N HIS A 295 -6.42 0.37 7.71
CA HIS A 295 -5.23 0.34 6.85
C HIS A 295 -5.63 0.53 5.39
N PHE A 296 -4.87 1.36 4.68
CA PHE A 296 -5.02 1.51 3.24
C PHE A 296 -4.45 0.29 2.51
N VAL A 297 -5.29 -0.36 1.71
CA VAL A 297 -4.94 -1.54 0.89
C VAL A 297 -5.10 -1.26 -0.61
N GLY A 298 -5.14 0.01 -0.99
CA GLY A 298 -5.44 0.46 -2.35
C GLY A 298 -4.50 -0.06 -3.41
N GLU A 299 -3.21 -0.32 -3.11
CA GLU A 299 -2.27 -0.90 -4.07
C GLU A 299 -2.78 -2.25 -4.60
N ALA A 300 -3.14 -3.16 -3.70
CA ALA A 300 -3.61 -4.48 -4.08
C ALA A 300 -4.95 -4.44 -4.82
N GLU A 301 -5.90 -3.61 -4.35
CA GLU A 301 -7.24 -3.53 -4.93
C GLU A 301 -7.23 -2.86 -6.31
N ILE A 302 -6.51 -1.75 -6.48
CA ILE A 302 -6.39 -1.07 -7.77
C ILE A 302 -5.63 -1.94 -8.76
N LEU A 303 -4.54 -2.59 -8.34
CA LEU A 303 -3.80 -3.49 -9.20
C LEU A 303 -4.64 -4.72 -9.61
N SER A 304 -5.42 -5.28 -8.69
CA SER A 304 -6.37 -6.36 -8.98
C SER A 304 -7.41 -5.92 -10.02
N ALA A 305 -7.94 -4.69 -9.90
CA ALA A 305 -8.86 -4.12 -10.88
C ALA A 305 -8.19 -3.92 -12.25
N LEU A 306 -6.97 -3.42 -12.29
CA LEU A 306 -6.18 -3.27 -13.53
C LEU A 306 -6.00 -4.61 -14.23
N LEU A 307 -5.56 -5.64 -13.51
CA LEU A 307 -5.36 -6.98 -14.05
C LEU A 307 -6.65 -7.64 -14.53
N TYR A 308 -7.76 -7.39 -13.80
CA TYR A 308 -9.08 -7.87 -14.24
C TYR A 308 -9.52 -7.26 -15.57
N LEU A 309 -9.29 -5.94 -15.75
CA LEU A 309 -9.73 -5.22 -16.95
C LEU A 309 -8.87 -5.51 -18.18
N THR A 310 -7.58 -5.74 -17.98
CA THR A 310 -6.63 -6.02 -19.07
C THR A 310 -6.59 -7.49 -19.51
N ARG A 311 -7.10 -8.42 -18.69
CA ARG A 311 -7.20 -9.85 -19.05
C ARG A 311 -8.52 -10.18 -19.72
N GLU A 312 -8.47 -11.11 -20.69
CA GLU A 312 -9.63 -11.40 -21.54
C GLU A 312 -10.78 -12.13 -20.82
N GLN A 313 -10.52 -12.97 -19.80
CA GLN A 313 -11.58 -13.71 -19.10
C GLN A 313 -11.34 -13.86 -17.59
N PRO A 314 -12.42 -13.73 -16.76
CA PRO A 314 -12.36 -14.10 -15.36
C PRO A 314 -12.16 -15.62 -15.20
N GLY A 315 -11.29 -16.02 -14.28
CA GLY A 315 -11.08 -17.44 -13.99
C GLY A 315 -12.26 -18.05 -13.26
N ARG A 316 -12.50 -19.35 -13.50
CA ARG A 316 -13.54 -20.11 -12.80
C ARG A 316 -12.93 -21.09 -11.80
N VAL A 317 -13.42 -21.04 -10.56
CA VAL A 317 -13.14 -22.01 -9.50
C VAL A 317 -14.41 -22.79 -9.21
N VAL A 318 -14.29 -24.12 -9.22
CA VAL A 318 -15.41 -25.00 -8.92
C VAL A 318 -15.14 -25.72 -7.60
N PHE A 319 -16.05 -25.57 -6.64
CA PHE A 319 -16.04 -26.34 -5.40
C PHE A 319 -16.86 -27.61 -5.61
N LEU A 320 -16.23 -28.76 -5.37
CA LEU A 320 -16.88 -30.07 -5.43
C LEU A 320 -17.63 -30.34 -4.14
N SER A 321 -18.81 -30.92 -4.24
CA SER A 321 -19.61 -31.40 -3.11
C SER A 321 -20.37 -32.68 -3.50
N GLY A 322 -20.69 -33.50 -2.53
CA GLY A 322 -21.39 -34.76 -2.74
C GLY A 322 -20.81 -35.91 -1.92
N HIS A 323 -19.55 -35.79 -1.52
CA HIS A 323 -18.85 -36.79 -0.70
C HIS A 323 -18.64 -36.33 0.75
N GLY A 324 -19.40 -35.30 1.18
CA GLY A 324 -19.30 -34.73 2.53
C GLY A 324 -18.22 -33.68 2.68
N GLU A 325 -17.81 -33.09 1.56
CA GLU A 325 -16.92 -31.94 1.51
C GLU A 325 -17.49 -30.76 2.27
N ARG A 326 -16.64 -29.81 2.61
CA ARG A 326 -17.04 -28.54 3.22
C ARG A 326 -17.80 -27.68 2.24
N ASP A 327 -18.91 -27.12 2.73
CA ASP A 327 -19.84 -26.36 1.91
C ASP A 327 -19.35 -24.90 1.70
N PRO A 328 -19.16 -24.45 0.43
CA PRO A 328 -18.76 -23.09 0.11
C PRO A 328 -19.82 -22.02 0.45
N GLU A 329 -21.10 -22.40 0.57
CA GLU A 329 -22.21 -21.47 0.89
C GLU A 329 -22.51 -21.41 2.40
N ASN A 330 -22.00 -22.35 3.17
CA ASN A 330 -22.23 -22.42 4.60
C ASN A 330 -21.49 -21.28 5.34
N THR A 331 -22.27 -20.43 6.04
CA THR A 331 -21.75 -19.32 6.85
C THR A 331 -21.39 -19.72 8.27
N GLY A 332 -21.66 -20.95 8.69
CA GLY A 332 -21.25 -21.49 9.99
C GLY A 332 -19.74 -21.71 10.08
N GLU A 333 -19.27 -22.07 11.26
CA GLU A 333 -17.83 -22.21 11.56
C GLU A 333 -17.11 -23.24 10.65
N GLU A 334 -17.80 -24.33 10.23
CA GLU A 334 -17.25 -25.38 9.38
C GLU A 334 -17.36 -25.11 7.87
N GLY A 335 -18.06 -24.03 7.48
CA GLY A 335 -18.23 -23.64 6.09
C GLY A 335 -17.02 -22.93 5.51
N LEU A 336 -17.08 -22.65 4.18
CA LEU A 336 -16.02 -21.96 3.44
C LEU A 336 -16.46 -20.59 2.91
N SER A 337 -17.57 -20.04 3.39
CA SER A 337 -18.18 -18.83 2.81
C SER A 337 -17.25 -17.61 2.88
N THR A 338 -16.41 -17.49 3.90
CA THR A 338 -15.41 -16.42 4.02
C THR A 338 -14.35 -16.52 2.91
N TRP A 339 -13.85 -17.72 2.64
CA TRP A 339 -12.91 -17.95 1.53
C TRP A 339 -13.54 -17.66 0.17
N VAL A 340 -14.77 -18.12 -0.04
CA VAL A 340 -15.54 -17.86 -1.27
C VAL A 340 -15.77 -16.37 -1.46
N TRP A 341 -16.09 -15.64 -0.40
CA TRP A 341 -16.26 -14.19 -0.45
C TRP A 341 -14.97 -13.49 -0.90
N GLU A 342 -13.81 -13.89 -0.38
CA GLU A 342 -12.50 -13.36 -0.78
C GLU A 342 -12.14 -13.72 -2.23
N LEU A 343 -12.44 -14.93 -2.68
CA LEU A 343 -12.26 -15.32 -4.09
C LEU A 343 -13.14 -14.47 -5.02
N ASN A 344 -14.42 -14.26 -4.66
CA ASN A 344 -15.31 -13.37 -5.41
C ASN A 344 -14.78 -11.93 -5.43
N ARG A 345 -14.23 -11.44 -4.32
CA ARG A 345 -13.58 -10.12 -4.25
C ARG A 345 -12.39 -10.02 -5.19
N LYS A 346 -11.64 -11.11 -5.37
CA LYS A 346 -10.53 -11.23 -6.33
C LYS A 346 -10.99 -11.62 -7.76
N HIS A 347 -12.28 -11.52 -8.02
CA HIS A 347 -12.91 -11.71 -9.35
C HIS A 347 -12.82 -13.11 -9.93
N TRP A 348 -12.80 -14.10 -9.08
CA TRP A 348 -13.05 -15.46 -9.47
C TRP A 348 -14.54 -15.67 -9.67
N GLN A 349 -14.92 -16.38 -10.75
CA GLN A 349 -16.26 -16.93 -10.88
C GLN A 349 -16.33 -18.22 -10.06
N ILE A 350 -17.11 -18.19 -8.98
CA ILE A 350 -17.25 -19.36 -8.11
C ILE A 350 -18.47 -20.15 -8.53
N GLN A 351 -18.28 -21.46 -8.70
CA GLN A 351 -19.36 -22.40 -8.94
C GLN A 351 -19.31 -23.52 -7.91
N HIS A 352 -20.46 -23.79 -7.32
CA HIS A 352 -20.65 -24.95 -6.47
C HIS A 352 -21.20 -26.11 -7.33
N ARG A 353 -20.51 -27.26 -7.34
CA ARG A 353 -20.92 -28.44 -8.13
C ARG A 353 -21.20 -29.62 -7.18
N ILE A 354 -22.48 -29.96 -7.09
CA ILE A 354 -22.96 -31.08 -6.27
C ILE A 354 -23.01 -32.33 -7.14
N VAL A 355 -22.30 -33.37 -6.72
CA VAL A 355 -22.40 -34.70 -7.34
C VAL A 355 -23.65 -35.40 -6.81
N THR A 356 -24.58 -35.72 -7.71
CA THR A 356 -25.76 -36.51 -7.37
C THR A 356 -25.48 -37.99 -7.66
N LEU A 357 -26.00 -38.88 -6.84
CA LEU A 357 -25.87 -40.34 -7.01
C LEU A 357 -26.39 -40.75 -8.42
N GLY A 358 -25.48 -41.34 -9.24
CA GLY A 358 -25.79 -41.78 -10.60
C GLY A 358 -25.73 -40.68 -11.68
N GLY A 359 -25.34 -39.45 -11.34
CA GLY A 359 -25.09 -38.38 -12.30
C GLY A 359 -23.63 -38.35 -12.76
N SER A 360 -23.35 -38.16 -14.05
CA SER A 360 -21.98 -37.97 -14.53
C SER A 360 -21.47 -36.59 -14.11
N LEU A 361 -20.32 -36.55 -13.41
CA LEU A 361 -19.64 -35.31 -13.08
C LEU A 361 -18.99 -34.73 -14.34
N GLN A 362 -19.36 -33.50 -14.69
CA GLN A 362 -18.76 -32.77 -15.80
C GLN A 362 -18.43 -31.34 -15.35
N PHE A 363 -17.21 -30.89 -15.60
CA PHE A 363 -16.78 -29.53 -15.33
C PHE A 363 -16.88 -28.67 -16.59
N PRO A 364 -17.30 -27.40 -16.46
CA PRO A 364 -17.27 -26.45 -17.58
C PRO A 364 -15.88 -26.38 -18.23
N SER A 365 -15.84 -26.12 -19.53
CA SER A 365 -14.59 -26.09 -20.30
C SER A 365 -13.64 -24.98 -19.86
N ASP A 366 -14.18 -23.91 -19.27
CA ASP A 366 -13.46 -22.74 -18.74
C ASP A 366 -13.09 -22.87 -17.25
N THR A 367 -13.27 -24.06 -16.65
CA THR A 367 -12.84 -24.34 -15.27
C THR A 367 -11.32 -24.32 -15.19
N GLN A 368 -10.80 -23.38 -14.41
CA GLN A 368 -9.35 -23.26 -14.16
C GLN A 368 -8.91 -24.03 -12.94
N VAL A 369 -9.70 -24.03 -11.86
CA VAL A 369 -9.37 -24.73 -10.62
C VAL A 369 -10.59 -25.47 -10.08
N VAL A 370 -10.35 -26.70 -9.63
CA VAL A 370 -11.33 -27.49 -8.84
C VAL A 370 -10.81 -27.63 -7.42
N VAL A 371 -11.67 -27.35 -6.45
CA VAL A 371 -11.37 -27.48 -5.01
C VAL A 371 -12.16 -28.67 -4.44
N VAL A 372 -11.45 -29.61 -3.83
CA VAL A 372 -12.01 -30.76 -3.10
C VAL A 372 -11.58 -30.61 -1.64
N ALA A 373 -12.50 -30.14 -0.79
CA ALA A 373 -12.20 -29.72 0.57
C ALA A 373 -12.81 -30.66 1.62
N GLY A 374 -12.01 -31.52 2.20
CA GLY A 374 -12.39 -32.42 3.30
C GLY A 374 -13.47 -33.45 2.92
N PRO A 375 -13.32 -34.25 1.85
CA PRO A 375 -14.25 -35.30 1.54
C PRO A 375 -14.29 -36.34 2.67
N LYS A 376 -15.48 -36.69 3.13
CA LYS A 376 -15.71 -37.67 4.22
C LYS A 376 -16.08 -39.06 3.70
N ARG A 377 -16.33 -39.18 2.40
CA ARG A 377 -16.65 -40.43 1.70
C ARG A 377 -15.76 -40.56 0.47
N PRO A 378 -15.42 -41.77 0.04
CA PRO A 378 -14.56 -41.95 -1.11
C PRO A 378 -15.21 -41.44 -2.40
N LEU A 379 -14.41 -40.76 -3.22
CA LEU A 379 -14.75 -40.35 -4.57
C LEU A 379 -14.83 -41.58 -5.48
N SER A 380 -15.78 -41.61 -6.40
CA SER A 380 -15.92 -42.67 -7.39
C SER A 380 -14.84 -42.59 -8.47
N ASN A 381 -14.64 -43.71 -9.20
CA ASN A 381 -13.73 -43.67 -10.35
C ASN A 381 -14.18 -42.70 -11.45
N GLU A 382 -15.47 -42.46 -11.58
CA GLU A 382 -16.03 -41.49 -12.53
C GLU A 382 -15.66 -40.05 -12.11
N ASP A 383 -15.72 -39.75 -10.81
CA ASP A 383 -15.31 -38.44 -10.28
C ASP A 383 -13.82 -38.19 -10.50
N LEU A 384 -12.99 -39.23 -10.26
CA LEU A 384 -11.55 -39.15 -10.50
C LEU A 384 -11.23 -38.94 -11.99
N GLN A 385 -11.98 -39.58 -12.89
CA GLN A 385 -11.84 -39.36 -14.33
C GLN A 385 -12.20 -37.92 -14.72
N ALA A 386 -13.29 -37.38 -14.17
CA ALA A 386 -13.67 -35.99 -14.41
C ALA A 386 -12.62 -34.98 -13.93
N LEU A 387 -12.05 -35.21 -12.75
CA LEU A 387 -10.93 -34.41 -12.22
C LEU A 387 -9.69 -34.50 -13.12
N ASN A 388 -9.37 -35.73 -13.59
CA ASN A 388 -8.24 -35.92 -14.50
C ASN A 388 -8.45 -35.18 -15.84
N GLN A 389 -9.68 -35.13 -16.37
CA GLN A 389 -9.99 -34.35 -17.57
C GLN A 389 -9.74 -32.84 -17.39
N VAL A 390 -9.97 -32.28 -16.18
CA VAL A 390 -9.61 -30.89 -15.89
C VAL A 390 -8.09 -30.71 -15.91
N LEU A 391 -7.36 -31.60 -15.30
CA LEU A 391 -5.89 -31.62 -15.30
C LEU A 391 -5.31 -31.76 -16.72
N ASP A 392 -5.88 -32.65 -17.56
CA ASP A 392 -5.43 -32.88 -18.93
C ASP A 392 -5.64 -31.67 -19.85
N ARG A 393 -6.60 -30.80 -19.51
CA ARG A 393 -6.85 -29.52 -20.21
C ARG A 393 -5.96 -28.36 -19.70
N GLY A 394 -5.05 -28.63 -18.76
CA GLY A 394 -4.17 -27.61 -18.18
C GLY A 394 -4.75 -26.91 -16.95
N GLY A 395 -5.89 -27.36 -16.43
CA GLY A 395 -6.47 -26.86 -15.19
C GLY A 395 -5.73 -27.33 -13.95
N GLY A 396 -6.15 -26.85 -12.79
CA GLY A 396 -5.60 -27.17 -11.48
C GLY A 396 -6.60 -27.90 -10.58
N VAL A 397 -6.09 -28.74 -9.68
CA VAL A 397 -6.90 -29.39 -8.63
C VAL A 397 -6.25 -29.15 -7.28
N LEU A 398 -7.04 -28.65 -6.34
CA LEU A 398 -6.67 -28.47 -4.94
C LEU A 398 -7.37 -29.52 -4.09
N PHE A 399 -6.59 -30.37 -3.46
CA PHE A 399 -7.06 -31.33 -2.46
C PHE A 399 -6.70 -30.87 -1.05
N LEU A 400 -7.69 -30.73 -0.20
CA LEU A 400 -7.57 -30.51 1.24
C LEU A 400 -8.09 -31.77 1.95
N LEU A 401 -7.19 -32.54 2.56
CA LEU A 401 -7.49 -33.92 2.98
C LEU A 401 -7.19 -34.15 4.46
N ASP A 402 -8.24 -34.40 5.24
CA ASP A 402 -8.13 -34.59 6.68
C ASP A 402 -7.59 -35.97 7.06
N PRO A 403 -6.93 -36.12 8.23
CA PRO A 403 -6.49 -37.40 8.73
C PRO A 403 -7.67 -38.34 9.06
N GLY A 404 -7.44 -39.63 8.94
CA GLY A 404 -8.43 -40.67 9.32
C GLY A 404 -9.57 -40.87 8.32
N MET A 405 -9.61 -40.10 7.20
CA MET A 405 -10.65 -40.25 6.18
C MET A 405 -10.16 -41.11 5.01
N ASP A 406 -11.05 -42.03 4.58
CA ASP A 406 -10.91 -42.75 3.29
C ASP A 406 -11.54 -41.87 2.21
N THR A 407 -10.70 -41.28 1.39
CA THR A 407 -11.13 -40.27 0.40
C THR A 407 -11.25 -40.85 -1.00
N GLY A 408 -10.73 -42.03 -1.28
CA GLY A 408 -10.73 -42.65 -2.61
C GLY A 408 -9.90 -41.93 -3.66
N VAL A 409 -9.18 -40.85 -3.30
CA VAL A 409 -8.37 -40.03 -4.24
C VAL A 409 -7.00 -40.62 -4.52
N GLU A 410 -6.59 -41.65 -3.80
CA GLU A 410 -5.28 -42.25 -3.83
C GLU A 410 -4.81 -42.65 -5.25
N PRO A 411 -5.65 -43.26 -6.13
CA PRO A 411 -5.22 -43.59 -7.49
C PRO A 411 -4.80 -42.36 -8.30
N LEU A 412 -5.57 -41.27 -8.20
CA LEU A 412 -5.28 -40.03 -8.93
C LEU A 412 -4.01 -39.36 -8.40
N ILE A 413 -3.90 -39.17 -7.08
CA ILE A 413 -2.75 -38.49 -6.49
C ILE A 413 -1.46 -39.31 -6.63
N HIS A 414 -1.56 -40.68 -6.64
CA HIS A 414 -0.42 -41.54 -6.88
C HIS A 414 0.15 -41.36 -8.28
N ALA A 415 -0.71 -41.22 -9.30
CA ALA A 415 -0.30 -40.88 -10.68
C ALA A 415 0.42 -39.52 -10.78
N TRP A 416 0.27 -38.68 -9.76
CA TRP A 416 0.92 -37.37 -9.62
C TRP A 416 2.10 -37.40 -8.62
N ASN A 417 2.65 -38.57 -8.35
CA ASN A 417 3.78 -38.80 -7.45
C ASN A 417 3.52 -38.45 -5.98
N PHE A 418 2.26 -38.33 -5.56
CA PHE A 418 1.95 -38.16 -4.15
C PHE A 418 1.57 -39.48 -3.48
N ARG A 419 1.84 -39.54 -2.20
CA ARG A 419 1.44 -40.64 -1.34
C ARG A 419 0.84 -40.10 -0.06
N LEU A 420 -0.44 -40.34 0.17
CA LEU A 420 -1.08 -40.07 1.45
C LEU A 420 -0.71 -41.14 2.46
N ARG A 421 -0.58 -40.72 3.70
CA ARG A 421 -0.43 -41.61 4.84
C ARG A 421 -1.57 -41.37 5.80
N ASN A 422 -2.08 -42.46 6.37
CA ASN A 422 -3.09 -42.35 7.42
C ASN A 422 -2.37 -42.14 8.77
N ASP A 423 -1.85 -40.94 8.93
CA ASP A 423 -1.16 -40.50 10.13
C ASP A 423 -1.69 -39.14 10.56
N PHE A 424 -1.38 -38.78 11.79
CA PHE A 424 -1.75 -37.54 12.43
C PHE A 424 -0.48 -36.80 12.83
N VAL A 425 -0.35 -35.55 12.46
CA VAL A 425 0.87 -34.78 12.70
C VAL A 425 0.71 -33.91 13.94
N VAL A 426 1.72 -33.99 14.82
CA VAL A 426 1.83 -33.14 16.02
C VAL A 426 3.19 -32.44 16.04
N ASP A 427 3.24 -31.26 16.63
CA ASP A 427 4.52 -30.57 16.89
C ASP A 427 4.52 -30.05 18.34
N THR A 428 5.49 -30.56 19.12
CA THR A 428 5.58 -30.24 20.54
C THR A 428 6.15 -28.86 20.83
N GLN A 429 6.79 -28.21 19.85
CA GLN A 429 7.40 -26.89 20.00
C GLN A 429 6.68 -25.80 19.18
N SER A 430 6.04 -26.17 18.06
CA SER A 430 5.41 -25.22 17.15
C SER A 430 3.92 -25.55 16.99
N HIS A 431 3.15 -25.18 18.00
CA HIS A 431 1.71 -25.38 18.05
C HIS A 431 1.01 -24.15 18.63
N THR A 432 -0.31 -24.03 18.43
CA THR A 432 -1.10 -22.95 19.02
C THR A 432 -1.31 -23.19 20.52
N ALA A 433 -1.33 -22.12 21.31
CA ALA A 433 -1.45 -22.20 22.77
C ALA A 433 -2.75 -22.89 23.24
N HIS A 434 -3.85 -22.75 22.49
CA HIS A 434 -5.16 -23.26 22.85
C HIS A 434 -5.51 -24.61 22.20
N GLY A 435 -4.86 -24.97 21.07
CA GLY A 435 -5.16 -26.20 20.32
C GLY A 435 -4.26 -27.39 20.67
N GLY A 436 -3.25 -27.18 21.50
CA GLY A 436 -2.29 -28.23 21.86
C GLY A 436 -1.41 -28.68 20.70
N PRO A 437 -0.60 -29.79 20.89
CA PRO A 437 0.39 -30.23 19.92
C PRO A 437 -0.14 -30.59 18.54
N ALA A 438 -1.44 -30.89 18.42
CA ALA A 438 -2.12 -31.23 17.19
C ALA A 438 -2.46 -30.00 16.32
N SER A 439 -2.65 -28.83 16.94
CA SER A 439 -2.92 -27.58 16.24
C SER A 439 -1.60 -26.92 15.85
N LEU A 440 -1.12 -27.29 14.68
CA LEU A 440 0.20 -26.91 14.19
C LEU A 440 0.28 -25.42 13.87
N PHE A 441 1.39 -24.77 14.27
CA PHE A 441 1.73 -23.41 13.89
C PHE A 441 2.94 -23.43 12.95
N ILE A 442 2.66 -23.31 11.65
CA ILE A 442 3.65 -23.51 10.59
C ILE A 442 4.25 -22.16 10.15
N LYS A 443 5.57 -22.04 10.31
CA LYS A 443 6.37 -20.91 9.83
C LYS A 443 7.34 -21.28 8.71
N ARG A 444 7.45 -22.56 8.40
CA ARG A 444 8.44 -23.07 7.45
C ARG A 444 7.80 -23.33 6.11
N PHE A 445 7.91 -22.35 5.24
CA PHE A 445 7.55 -22.44 3.83
C PHE A 445 8.80 -22.45 2.96
N SER A 446 8.76 -23.18 1.86
CA SER A 446 9.89 -23.26 0.92
C SER A 446 9.88 -22.07 -0.04
N ASN A 447 10.93 -21.27 -0.04
CA ASN A 447 11.10 -20.16 -0.98
C ASN A 447 11.35 -20.63 -2.42
N HIS A 448 11.58 -21.92 -2.64
CA HIS A 448 11.79 -22.49 -3.99
C HIS A 448 10.47 -22.74 -4.73
N HIS A 449 9.34 -22.68 -4.06
CA HIS A 449 8.03 -22.83 -4.69
C HIS A 449 7.22 -21.53 -4.55
N PRO A 450 6.52 -21.07 -5.62
CA PRO A 450 5.78 -19.80 -5.61
C PRO A 450 4.79 -19.66 -4.44
N ILE A 451 4.04 -20.72 -4.10
CA ILE A 451 3.12 -20.71 -2.95
C ILE A 451 3.88 -20.42 -1.65
N GLY A 452 4.99 -21.13 -1.43
CA GLY A 452 5.79 -20.95 -0.21
C GLY A 452 6.51 -19.61 -0.17
N ALA A 453 7.04 -19.13 -1.30
CA ALA A 453 7.67 -17.82 -1.42
C ALA A 453 6.69 -16.68 -1.14
N ALA A 454 5.43 -16.81 -1.61
CA ALA A 454 4.38 -15.83 -1.37
C ALA A 454 3.97 -15.73 0.10
N MET A 455 4.15 -16.79 0.89
CA MET A 455 3.89 -16.75 2.34
C MET A 455 4.89 -15.84 3.09
N GLY A 456 6.12 -15.70 2.60
CA GLY A 456 7.12 -14.83 3.23
C GLY A 456 7.31 -15.11 4.72
N ASP A 457 7.05 -14.09 5.57
CA ASP A 457 7.10 -14.20 7.03
C ASP A 457 5.77 -14.63 7.68
N LEU A 458 4.73 -14.87 6.89
CA LEU A 458 3.44 -15.32 7.39
C LEU A 458 3.55 -16.74 7.92
N ALA A 459 2.74 -17.05 8.93
CA ALA A 459 2.55 -18.38 9.45
C ALA A 459 1.18 -18.92 9.03
N ALA A 460 1.01 -20.24 9.02
CA ALA A 460 -0.29 -20.88 8.88
C ALA A 460 -0.63 -21.69 10.14
N VAL A 461 -1.91 -21.82 10.44
CA VAL A 461 -2.44 -22.66 11.52
C VAL A 461 -3.20 -23.82 10.91
N LEU A 462 -2.72 -25.03 11.12
CA LEU A 462 -3.41 -26.25 10.73
C LEU A 462 -3.93 -26.96 11.98
N PRO A 463 -5.24 -26.95 12.23
CA PRO A 463 -5.82 -27.52 13.46
C PRO A 463 -5.64 -29.01 13.59
N THR A 464 -5.71 -29.72 12.44
CA THR A 464 -5.49 -31.16 12.35
C THR A 464 -4.83 -31.47 11.03
N ALA A 465 -3.70 -32.17 11.02
CA ALA A 465 -3.03 -32.40 9.77
C ALA A 465 -2.51 -33.85 9.61
N ARG A 466 -2.58 -34.33 8.38
CA ARG A 466 -1.92 -35.59 7.95
C ARG A 466 -0.70 -35.28 7.09
N ARG A 467 0.20 -36.26 7.01
CA ARG A 467 1.38 -36.17 6.17
C ARG A 467 1.05 -36.39 4.70
N VAL A 468 1.57 -35.52 3.86
CA VAL A 468 1.62 -35.70 2.41
C VAL A 468 3.05 -36.05 2.03
N ALA A 469 3.27 -37.19 1.37
CA ALA A 469 4.59 -37.67 1.01
C ALA A 469 4.75 -37.83 -0.50
N VAL A 470 5.99 -37.89 -0.98
CA VAL A 470 6.30 -38.24 -2.36
C VAL A 470 6.32 -39.75 -2.52
N THR A 471 5.84 -40.27 -3.65
CA THR A 471 6.02 -41.63 -4.09
C THR A 471 7.49 -41.87 -4.48
N VAL A 472 8.15 -42.78 -3.81
CA VAL A 472 9.58 -43.10 -4.06
C VAL A 472 9.72 -44.28 -5.03
N SER A 473 8.72 -45.16 -5.05
CA SER A 473 8.73 -46.36 -5.90
C SER A 473 7.99 -46.05 -7.21
N ASP A 474 8.68 -46.08 -8.33
CA ASP A 474 8.16 -45.85 -9.68
C ASP A 474 7.48 -44.47 -9.86
N PRO A 475 8.23 -43.37 -9.72
CA PRO A 475 7.68 -42.05 -9.92
C PRO A 475 7.42 -41.80 -11.40
N ASN A 476 6.28 -41.16 -11.69
CA ASN A 476 5.96 -40.65 -13.05
C ASN A 476 7.00 -39.61 -13.47
N PRO A 477 7.81 -39.85 -14.52
CA PRO A 477 8.88 -38.93 -14.92
C PRO A 477 8.37 -37.58 -15.47
N HIS A 478 7.10 -37.50 -15.86
CA HIS A 478 6.50 -36.27 -16.38
C HIS A 478 5.95 -35.36 -15.28
N VAL A 479 6.05 -35.76 -14.02
CA VAL A 479 5.51 -35.00 -12.89
C VAL A 479 6.64 -34.53 -11.97
N VAL A 480 6.75 -33.23 -11.82
CA VAL A 480 7.65 -32.58 -10.87
C VAL A 480 6.89 -32.23 -9.61
N THR A 481 7.34 -32.75 -8.46
CA THR A 481 6.73 -32.48 -7.16
C THR A 481 7.63 -31.62 -6.30
N THR A 482 7.03 -30.67 -5.59
CA THR A 482 7.74 -29.76 -4.68
C THR A 482 7.03 -29.70 -3.33
N ASN A 483 7.78 -29.85 -2.26
CA ASN A 483 7.29 -29.63 -0.91
C ASN A 483 7.41 -28.13 -0.59
N PHE A 484 6.29 -27.48 -0.32
CA PHE A 484 6.27 -26.06 -0.01
C PHE A 484 5.97 -25.74 1.46
N MET A 485 5.47 -26.72 2.25
CA MET A 485 5.08 -26.51 3.64
C MET A 485 5.41 -27.73 4.51
N HIS A 486 6.13 -27.52 5.63
CA HIS A 486 6.54 -28.60 6.52
C HIS A 486 6.66 -28.15 7.99
N THR A 487 6.59 -29.13 8.91
CA THR A 487 6.79 -28.91 10.35
C THR A 487 8.23 -28.55 10.69
N THR A 488 8.47 -28.21 11.94
CA THR A 488 9.83 -28.15 12.50
C THR A 488 10.44 -29.53 12.66
N GLY A 489 11.72 -29.62 13.07
CA GLY A 489 12.35 -30.87 13.40
C GLY A 489 11.81 -31.58 14.66
N SER A 490 10.97 -30.87 15.45
CA SER A 490 10.25 -31.38 16.62
C SER A 490 8.86 -31.94 16.29
N GLY A 491 8.45 -31.86 15.01
CA GLY A 491 7.22 -32.49 14.55
C GLY A 491 7.31 -34.00 14.52
N TRP A 492 6.19 -34.67 14.69
CA TRP A 492 6.03 -36.12 14.62
C TRP A 492 4.79 -36.47 13.83
N ALA A 493 4.89 -37.46 12.96
CA ALA A 493 3.74 -38.08 12.31
C ALA A 493 3.42 -39.40 13.05
N LEU A 494 2.27 -39.38 13.73
CA LEU A 494 1.76 -40.50 14.51
C LEU A 494 0.87 -41.35 13.61
N GLU A 495 1.03 -42.66 13.61
CA GLU A 495 0.08 -43.56 12.95
C GLU A 495 -1.32 -43.34 13.54
N TYR A 496 -2.31 -43.11 12.68
CA TYR A 496 -3.68 -42.83 13.10
C TYR A 496 -4.26 -44.04 13.81
N ASP A 497 -4.56 -43.87 15.09
CA ASP A 497 -5.20 -44.84 15.94
C ASP A 497 -6.23 -44.11 16.81
N PRO A 498 -7.54 -44.41 16.66
CA PRO A 498 -8.61 -43.73 17.41
C PRO A 498 -8.45 -43.83 18.94
N ASP A 499 -7.83 -44.92 19.41
CA ASP A 499 -7.64 -45.17 20.84
C ASP A 499 -6.36 -44.56 21.41
N ARG A 500 -5.47 -44.08 20.54
CA ARG A 500 -4.17 -43.51 20.90
C ARG A 500 -4.27 -42.00 21.13
N ARG A 501 -4.25 -41.58 22.39
CA ARG A 501 -4.10 -40.16 22.74
C ARG A 501 -2.70 -39.69 22.28
N PHE A 502 -2.57 -38.71 21.47
CA PHE A 502 -1.40 -37.99 20.93
C PHE A 502 -0.03 -38.24 21.62
N GLN A 503 0.24 -39.50 22.03
CA GLN A 503 1.49 -39.92 22.65
C GLN A 503 2.45 -40.38 21.59
N VAL A 504 3.61 -39.72 21.51
CA VAL A 504 4.68 -40.04 20.57
C VAL A 504 5.37 -41.36 20.99
N ASP A 505 5.45 -42.34 20.09
CA ASP A 505 6.27 -43.52 20.22
C ASP A 505 7.45 -43.45 19.22
N PRO A 506 8.69 -43.15 19.69
CA PRO A 506 9.83 -42.97 18.78
C PRO A 506 10.18 -44.21 17.93
N LYS A 507 9.63 -45.38 18.25
CA LYS A 507 9.86 -46.61 17.48
C LYS A 507 8.88 -46.80 16.32
N ARG A 508 7.67 -46.24 16.44
CA ARG A 508 6.59 -46.39 15.45
C ARG A 508 6.39 -45.11 14.63
N ASP A 509 6.58 -43.97 15.28
CA ASP A 509 6.25 -42.66 14.71
C ASP A 509 7.45 -42.07 13.97
N ARG A 510 7.15 -41.29 12.95
CA ARG A 510 8.18 -40.63 12.15
C ARG A 510 8.47 -39.24 12.68
N ARG A 511 9.73 -38.99 12.98
CA ARG A 511 10.21 -37.65 13.37
C ARG A 511 10.34 -36.70 12.16
N GLY A 512 10.09 -35.43 12.38
CA GLY A 512 10.14 -34.34 11.40
C GLY A 512 11.55 -33.99 10.89
N PRO A 513 11.58 -33.08 9.91
CA PRO A 513 10.44 -32.29 9.40
C PRO A 513 9.45 -33.14 8.59
N ILE A 514 8.16 -32.92 8.84
CA ILE A 514 7.05 -33.63 8.18
C ILE A 514 6.43 -32.71 7.13
N SER A 515 6.27 -33.17 5.89
CA SER A 515 5.60 -32.48 4.82
C SER A 515 4.09 -32.48 5.03
N LEU A 516 3.47 -31.30 4.93
CA LEU A 516 2.04 -31.07 5.13
C LEU A 516 1.35 -30.53 3.88
N GLY A 517 2.11 -29.87 2.99
CA GLY A 517 1.62 -29.32 1.75
C GLY A 517 2.61 -29.51 0.62
N MET A 518 2.12 -30.08 -0.47
CA MET A 518 2.93 -30.36 -1.66
C MET A 518 2.21 -29.90 -2.93
N ALA A 519 3.00 -29.49 -3.90
CA ALA A 519 2.54 -29.11 -5.23
C ALA A 519 3.18 -29.98 -6.29
N ALA A 520 2.47 -30.22 -7.39
CA ALA A 520 2.98 -30.92 -8.54
C ALA A 520 2.57 -30.25 -9.87
N GLU A 521 3.47 -30.30 -10.82
CA GLU A 521 3.29 -29.87 -12.20
C GLU A 521 3.53 -31.05 -13.14
N ARG A 522 2.65 -31.27 -14.10
CA ARG A 522 2.80 -32.27 -15.14
C ARG A 522 3.11 -31.62 -16.47
N TYR A 523 4.10 -32.15 -17.17
CA TYR A 523 4.57 -31.68 -18.46
C TYR A 523 4.36 -32.74 -19.54
N GLN A 524 4.03 -32.32 -20.76
CA GLN A 524 3.75 -33.23 -21.87
C GLN A 524 4.99 -33.99 -22.36
N SER A 525 6.15 -33.37 -22.31
CA SER A 525 7.44 -33.97 -22.67
C SER A 525 8.59 -33.15 -22.10
N PHE A 526 9.67 -33.81 -21.70
CA PHE A 526 10.92 -33.13 -21.27
C PHE A 526 11.95 -32.99 -22.40
N SER A 527 11.58 -33.24 -23.67
CA SER A 527 12.54 -33.38 -24.77
C SER A 527 13.21 -32.07 -25.20
N GLU A 528 12.68 -30.90 -24.84
CA GLU A 528 13.27 -29.60 -25.19
C GLU A 528 13.20 -28.61 -24.02
N PRO A 529 14.33 -28.11 -23.50
CA PRO A 529 14.33 -27.07 -22.48
C PRO A 529 13.66 -25.77 -22.99
N GLY A 530 12.63 -25.30 -22.27
CA GLY A 530 11.94 -24.02 -22.57
C GLY A 530 10.69 -24.10 -23.46
N ARG A 531 10.30 -25.28 -23.94
CA ARG A 531 9.10 -25.49 -24.79
C ARG A 531 8.15 -26.59 -24.33
N ASN A 532 8.24 -27.02 -23.07
CA ASN A 532 7.35 -28.08 -22.58
C ASN A 532 6.02 -27.47 -22.15
N PRO A 533 4.91 -27.70 -22.87
CA PRO A 533 3.61 -27.24 -22.45
C PRO A 533 3.21 -27.90 -21.13
N LEU A 534 2.88 -27.07 -20.14
CA LEU A 534 2.33 -27.51 -18.88
C LEU A 534 0.95 -28.16 -19.13
N GLN A 535 0.74 -29.36 -18.62
CA GLN A 535 -0.48 -30.14 -18.82
C GLN A 535 -1.39 -30.15 -17.60
N GLY A 536 -1.03 -29.50 -16.53
CA GLY A 536 -1.87 -29.36 -15.34
C GLY A 536 -1.07 -29.20 -14.06
N ARG A 537 -1.77 -28.81 -13.00
CA ARG A 537 -1.20 -28.57 -11.67
C ARG A 537 -2.05 -29.20 -10.59
N MET A 538 -1.39 -29.69 -9.55
CA MET A 538 -2.08 -30.26 -8.39
C MET A 538 -1.43 -29.74 -7.11
N VAL A 539 -2.26 -29.39 -6.14
CA VAL A 539 -1.83 -29.10 -4.76
C VAL A 539 -2.56 -30.03 -3.81
N VAL A 540 -1.83 -30.59 -2.88
CA VAL A 540 -2.37 -31.45 -1.82
C VAL A 540 -1.91 -30.88 -0.48
N ILE A 541 -2.86 -30.56 0.40
CA ILE A 541 -2.64 -30.15 1.79
C ILE A 541 -3.32 -31.15 2.70
N GLY A 542 -2.63 -31.56 3.75
CA GLY A 542 -3.08 -32.60 4.68
C GLY A 542 -4.06 -32.12 5.75
N ASP A 543 -4.80 -31.06 5.52
CA ASP A 543 -5.81 -30.47 6.40
C ASP A 543 -6.85 -29.69 5.58
N SER A 544 -8.12 -29.76 5.94
CA SER A 544 -9.17 -28.93 5.35
C SER A 544 -9.71 -27.88 6.34
N ASP A 545 -9.46 -28.09 7.64
CA ASP A 545 -9.97 -27.22 8.69
C ASP A 545 -9.42 -25.78 8.57
N PHE A 546 -8.16 -25.63 8.15
CA PHE A 546 -7.51 -24.32 8.07
C PHE A 546 -8.26 -23.33 7.13
N ALA A 547 -8.98 -23.85 6.14
CA ALA A 547 -9.72 -23.07 5.16
C ALA A 547 -11.15 -22.73 5.62
N THR A 548 -11.63 -23.27 6.75
CA THR A 548 -12.99 -23.03 7.26
C THR A 548 -13.13 -21.63 7.85
N ASN A 549 -14.38 -21.14 7.91
CA ASN A 549 -14.72 -19.84 8.50
C ASN A 549 -14.17 -19.65 9.93
N ARG A 550 -13.97 -20.75 10.66
CA ARG A 550 -13.39 -20.74 12.02
C ARG A 550 -11.90 -20.41 12.02
N TYR A 551 -11.15 -20.86 11.03
CA TYR A 551 -9.69 -20.82 11.04
C TYR A 551 -9.09 -19.98 9.92
N ILE A 552 -9.87 -19.62 8.90
CA ILE A 552 -9.38 -18.91 7.70
C ILE A 552 -8.72 -17.57 8.02
N ASP A 553 -9.22 -16.86 9.03
CA ASP A 553 -8.68 -15.57 9.47
C ASP A 553 -7.51 -15.70 10.45
N MET A 554 -7.12 -16.93 10.81
CA MET A 554 -5.99 -17.16 11.71
C MET A 554 -4.65 -17.10 10.96
N ALA A 555 -3.77 -16.23 11.44
CA ALA A 555 -2.44 -16.02 10.84
C ALA A 555 -2.52 -15.76 9.33
N GLY A 556 -1.82 -16.54 8.49
CA GLY A 556 -1.82 -16.45 7.03
C GLY A 556 -2.63 -17.55 6.34
N ASN A 557 -3.65 -18.12 6.99
CA ASN A 557 -4.44 -19.22 6.39
C ASN A 557 -5.17 -18.79 5.13
N LEU A 558 -5.76 -17.59 5.14
CA LEU A 558 -6.41 -17.02 3.95
C LEU A 558 -5.41 -16.84 2.81
N ASP A 559 -4.23 -16.33 3.12
CA ASP A 559 -3.17 -16.14 2.13
C ASP A 559 -2.72 -17.48 1.53
N LEU A 560 -2.57 -18.52 2.35
CA LEU A 560 -2.23 -19.86 1.90
C LEU A 560 -3.30 -20.40 0.94
N ALA A 561 -4.58 -20.29 1.31
CA ALA A 561 -5.70 -20.78 0.51
C ALA A 561 -5.81 -20.04 -0.84
N LEU A 562 -5.66 -18.71 -0.84
CA LEU A 562 -5.67 -17.88 -2.05
C LEU A 562 -4.46 -18.17 -2.94
N ASN A 563 -3.27 -18.28 -2.37
CA ASN A 563 -2.04 -18.57 -3.11
C ASN A 563 -2.09 -19.94 -3.81
N CYS A 564 -2.72 -20.93 -3.18
CA CYS A 564 -2.95 -22.23 -3.82
C CYS A 564 -3.82 -22.10 -5.07
N VAL A 565 -4.92 -21.36 -5.00
CA VAL A 565 -5.83 -21.15 -6.14
C VAL A 565 -5.15 -20.36 -7.27
N GLU A 566 -4.46 -19.27 -6.94
CA GLU A 566 -3.76 -18.44 -7.93
C GLU A 566 -2.64 -19.23 -8.65
N TRP A 567 -1.87 -20.03 -7.90
CA TRP A 567 -0.83 -20.86 -8.49
C TRP A 567 -1.40 -21.95 -9.40
N LEU A 568 -2.46 -22.64 -8.96
CA LEU A 568 -3.13 -23.67 -9.74
C LEU A 568 -3.68 -23.14 -11.07
N ALA A 569 -4.16 -21.91 -11.08
CA ALA A 569 -4.64 -21.22 -12.27
C ALA A 569 -3.55 -20.65 -13.17
N GLY A 570 -2.28 -20.80 -12.82
CA GLY A 570 -1.17 -20.23 -13.56
C GLY A 570 -0.98 -18.72 -13.42
N ARG A 571 -1.61 -18.14 -12.41
CA ARG A 571 -1.56 -16.68 -12.14
C ARG A 571 -0.45 -16.35 -11.16
N HIS A 572 0.80 -16.72 -11.51
CA HIS A 572 1.96 -16.50 -10.64
C HIS A 572 2.19 -15.04 -10.28
N ASP A 573 1.78 -14.14 -11.19
CA ASP A 573 1.92 -12.70 -11.03
C ASP A 573 1.06 -12.14 -9.89
N LEU A 574 0.04 -12.88 -9.42
CA LEU A 574 -0.87 -12.44 -8.36
C LEU A 574 -0.47 -12.95 -6.97
N LEU A 575 0.43 -13.92 -6.89
CA LEU A 575 0.81 -14.60 -5.64
C LEU A 575 1.42 -13.68 -4.58
N SER A 576 2.01 -12.55 -4.96
CA SER A 576 2.66 -11.62 -4.04
C SER A 576 1.92 -10.28 -3.88
N ILE A 577 0.72 -10.15 -4.46
CA ILE A 577 -0.13 -8.97 -4.27
C ILE A 577 -0.97 -9.16 -3.01
N HIS A 578 -0.30 -9.31 -1.90
CA HIS A 578 -0.97 -9.22 -0.61
C HIS A 578 -0.79 -7.79 -0.11
N PRO A 579 -1.85 -7.16 0.44
CA PRO A 579 -1.65 -5.95 1.20
C PRO A 579 -0.55 -6.29 2.22
N ARG A 580 0.53 -5.53 2.23
CA ARG A 580 1.47 -5.60 3.34
C ARG A 580 0.68 -5.15 4.57
N VAL A 581 -0.09 -6.08 5.15
CA VAL A 581 -0.70 -5.90 6.45
C VAL A 581 0.48 -5.84 7.40
N SER A 582 1.01 -4.64 7.53
CA SER A 582 1.89 -4.33 8.62
C SER A 582 1.06 -4.61 9.85
N GLY A 583 1.28 -5.77 10.47
CA GLY A 583 0.74 -5.99 11.78
C GLY A 583 1.00 -4.71 12.55
N TYR A 584 -0.01 -4.15 13.17
CA TYR A 584 0.13 -3.05 14.10
C TYR A 584 1.00 -3.60 15.23
N ALA A 585 2.29 -3.64 15.00
CA ALA A 585 3.23 -3.59 16.09
C ALA A 585 3.10 -2.16 16.61
N GLY A 586 2.10 -1.90 17.42
CA GLY A 586 2.18 -0.83 18.38
C GLY A 586 3.56 -1.01 18.99
N LEU A 587 4.31 0.08 19.14
CA LEU A 587 5.66 0.03 19.70
C LEU A 587 5.61 -0.64 21.08
N VAL A 588 5.62 -1.98 21.08
CA VAL A 588 5.64 -2.78 22.30
C VAL A 588 7.08 -2.75 22.78
N LEU A 589 7.38 -1.70 23.49
CA LEU A 589 8.66 -1.58 24.18
C LEU A 589 8.70 -2.65 25.27
N THR A 590 9.77 -3.44 25.28
CA THR A 590 10.07 -4.26 26.45
C THR A 590 10.32 -3.35 27.67
N ALA A 591 10.05 -3.85 28.87
CA ALA A 591 10.23 -3.06 30.09
C ALA A 591 11.62 -2.35 30.20
N PRO A 592 12.76 -2.97 29.80
CA PRO A 592 14.05 -2.27 29.76
C PRO A 592 14.12 -1.19 28.67
N GLN A 593 13.50 -1.41 27.49
CA GLN A 593 13.47 -0.40 26.42
C GLN A 593 12.62 0.82 26.82
N ALA A 594 11.46 0.60 27.44
CA ALA A 594 10.62 1.67 27.95
C ALA A 594 11.35 2.51 29.01
N LYS A 595 12.05 1.87 29.95
CA LYS A 595 12.91 2.55 30.93
C LYS A 595 14.04 3.33 30.26
N PHE A 596 14.68 2.77 29.24
CA PHE A 596 15.76 3.46 28.51
C PHE A 596 15.25 4.72 27.82
N VAL A 597 14.13 4.64 27.07
CA VAL A 597 13.52 5.79 26.39
C VAL A 597 13.11 6.86 27.41
N TYR A 598 12.51 6.46 28.54
CA TYR A 598 12.09 7.36 29.61
C TYR A 598 13.28 8.15 30.19
N TRP A 599 14.35 7.44 30.61
CA TRP A 599 15.52 8.08 31.20
C TRP A 599 16.31 8.94 30.21
N TRP A 600 16.40 8.50 28.96
CA TRP A 600 17.04 9.25 27.89
C TRP A 600 16.32 10.57 27.60
N SER A 601 15.00 10.55 27.48
CA SER A 601 14.21 11.73 27.16
C SER A 601 14.12 12.73 28.30
N ILE A 602 13.96 12.27 29.54
CA ILE A 602 13.66 13.14 30.67
C ILE A 602 14.94 13.63 31.39
N LEU A 603 16.00 12.83 31.43
CA LEU A 603 17.17 13.15 32.20
C LEU A 603 18.38 13.47 31.33
N LEU A 604 18.71 12.66 30.37
CA LEU A 604 19.97 12.73 29.65
C LEU A 604 19.98 13.88 28.63
N LEU A 605 18.93 14.04 27.83
CA LEU A 605 18.83 15.15 26.88
C LEU A 605 18.74 16.53 27.56
N PRO A 606 17.88 16.77 28.57
CA PRO A 606 17.87 18.02 29.30
C PRO A 606 19.16 18.24 30.11
N GLY A 607 19.74 17.17 30.66
CA GLY A 607 21.01 17.23 31.41
C GLY A 607 22.19 17.65 30.54
N LEU A 608 22.27 17.14 29.30
CA LEU A 608 23.28 17.58 28.32
C LEU A 608 23.09 19.05 27.93
N ALA A 609 21.86 19.48 27.73
CA ALA A 609 21.54 20.87 27.40
C ALA A 609 21.91 21.81 28.58
N ALA A 610 21.57 21.42 29.81
CA ALA A 610 21.94 22.17 31.02
C ALA A 610 23.46 22.18 31.24
N GLY A 611 24.12 21.05 31.05
CA GLY A 611 25.59 20.93 31.19
C GLY A 611 26.35 21.78 30.17
N THR A 612 25.93 21.76 28.90
CA THR A 612 26.51 22.63 27.86
C THR A 612 26.27 24.11 28.15
N GLY A 613 25.07 24.46 28.62
CA GLY A 613 24.73 25.82 29.04
C GLY A 613 25.61 26.28 30.21
N PHE A 614 25.80 25.42 31.20
CA PHE A 614 26.67 25.70 32.37
C PHE A 614 28.14 25.87 31.96
N LEU A 615 28.67 24.99 31.08
CA LEU A 615 30.04 25.11 30.56
C LEU A 615 30.25 26.40 29.77
N LEU A 616 29.28 26.79 28.94
CA LEU A 616 29.34 28.06 28.21
C LEU A 616 29.27 29.28 29.17
N TRP A 617 28.43 29.18 30.21
CA TRP A 617 28.30 30.23 31.22
C TRP A 617 29.61 30.37 32.03
N THR A 618 30.23 29.30 32.52
CA THR A 618 31.51 29.32 33.24
C THR A 618 32.62 29.88 32.36
N ARG A 619 32.72 29.42 31.07
CA ARG A 619 33.73 29.93 30.13
C ARG A 619 33.61 31.44 29.90
N ARG A 620 32.40 31.98 29.79
CA ARG A 620 32.16 33.42 29.65
C ARG A 620 32.54 34.19 30.91
N ARG A 621 32.29 33.62 32.08
CA ARG A 621 32.63 34.26 33.36
C ARG A 621 34.15 34.31 33.63
N TRP A 622 34.93 33.40 33.06
CA TRP A 622 36.39 33.40 33.17
C TRP A 622 37.07 34.29 32.11
N GLN A 623 36.34 34.75 31.12
CA GLN A 623 36.83 35.66 30.08
C GLN A 623 36.42 37.14 30.34
N ALA A 624 35.56 37.37 31.30
CA ALA A 624 35.22 38.72 31.82
C ALA A 624 36.00 39.02 33.10
#